data_8f99ee8b7481cc684be47f4cf2bbe47e
#
_entry.id   8f99ee8b7481cc684be47f4cf2bbe47e
#
_cell.length_a   1.000
_cell.length_b   1.000
_cell.length_c   1.000
_cell.angle_alpha   90.00
_cell.angle_beta   90.00
_cell.angle_gamma   90.00
#
_symmetry.space_group_name_H-M   'P 1'
#
loop_
_entity.id
_entity.type
_entity.pdbx_description
1 polymer ?
#
loop_
_entity_poly.entity_id
_entity_poly.type
_entity_poly.pdbx_seq_one_letter_code
_entity_poly.pdbx_strand_id
1 'polypeptide(L)'
;MNSTAATGTMDAEVRKFDALAHEFWDPRGAFKPLHALNPQRVSYVAQRSALSQRRLLDVGCGGGLLAESLARHGAHVSAIDLAPAMIEVARLHAHESQLQIDYQLRSAEQFAAEAPSPFDVVTCMELIEHVPSPAALLRASVRLLRPGGDLFVSTINRTLRSFLLAIVGAEYLLRLIPRGTHEYARLLRPAELARLARSAGLTLCDVSGLEYNPFSNSARLTADASVNYLAHFRREAEAA
;
A
#
# COMPACT_ATOMS: atom_id res chain seq x y z
N MET A 1 -8.78 13.65 24.47
CA MET A 1 -9.95 13.88 23.60
C MET A 1 -9.74 13.61 22.09
N ASN A 2 -8.61 12.98 21.66
CA ASN A 2 -8.33 12.79 20.21
C ASN A 2 -8.63 11.37 19.66
N SER A 3 -9.08 10.43 20.48
CA SER A 3 -9.28 9.01 20.02
C SER A 3 -10.55 8.83 19.19
N THR A 4 -11.63 9.48 19.54
CA THR A 4 -12.94 9.33 18.87
C THR A 4 -12.99 9.95 17.46
N ALA A 5 -12.29 11.06 17.24
CA ALA A 5 -12.22 11.69 15.91
C ALA A 5 -11.39 10.86 14.90
N ALA A 6 -10.30 10.24 15.37
CA ALA A 6 -9.44 9.39 14.54
C ALA A 6 -10.14 8.09 14.11
N THR A 7 -10.94 7.48 15.00
CA THR A 7 -11.73 6.29 14.70
C THR A 7 -12.82 6.59 13.66
N GLY A 8 -13.52 7.70 13.80
CA GLY A 8 -14.59 8.08 12.87
C GLY A 8 -14.11 8.36 11.43
N THR A 9 -12.87 8.85 11.28
CA THR A 9 -12.27 9.09 9.95
C THR A 9 -11.88 7.76 9.29
N MET A 10 -11.33 6.81 10.04
CA MET A 10 -10.95 5.48 9.54
C MET A 10 -12.18 4.69 9.09
N ASP A 11 -13.27 4.71 9.86
CA ASP A 11 -14.53 4.06 9.50
C ASP A 11 -15.16 4.66 8.23
N ALA A 12 -14.97 5.96 7.98
CA ALA A 12 -15.45 6.60 6.76
C ALA A 12 -14.66 6.17 5.52
N GLU A 13 -13.33 6.05 5.63
CA GLU A 13 -12.47 5.53 4.56
C GLU A 13 -12.82 4.07 4.24
N VAL A 14 -12.93 3.22 5.26
CA VAL A 14 -13.32 1.81 5.07
C VAL A 14 -14.64 1.70 4.32
N ARG A 15 -15.69 2.43 4.75
CA ARG A 15 -17.00 2.41 4.07
C ARG A 15 -16.93 2.85 2.61
N LYS A 16 -16.06 3.79 2.27
CA LYS A 16 -15.86 4.29 0.91
C LYS A 16 -15.30 3.20 0.00
N PHE A 17 -14.29 2.46 0.46
CA PHE A 17 -13.72 1.34 -0.28
C PHE A 17 -14.68 0.15 -0.37
N ASP A 18 -15.39 -0.17 0.72
CA ASP A 18 -16.40 -1.23 0.73
C ASP A 18 -17.50 -1.01 -0.31
N ALA A 19 -17.98 0.22 -0.47
CA ALA A 19 -19.02 0.54 -1.44
C ALA A 19 -18.60 0.28 -2.89
N LEU A 20 -17.31 0.30 -3.19
CA LEU A 20 -16.74 0.11 -4.53
C LEU A 20 -16.16 -1.29 -4.76
N ALA A 21 -16.18 -2.17 -3.74
CA ALA A 21 -15.49 -3.46 -3.80
C ALA A 21 -15.91 -4.33 -4.99
N HIS A 22 -17.19 -4.27 -5.40
CA HIS A 22 -17.71 -5.02 -6.53
C HIS A 22 -17.09 -4.66 -7.89
N GLU A 23 -16.49 -3.46 -8.02
CA GLU A 23 -15.81 -3.00 -9.23
C GLU A 23 -14.29 -3.22 -9.18
N PHE A 24 -13.76 -3.77 -8.07
CA PHE A 24 -12.31 -3.78 -7.82
C PHE A 24 -11.51 -4.45 -8.93
N TRP A 25 -12.00 -5.55 -9.47
CA TRP A 25 -11.36 -6.31 -10.53
C TRP A 25 -11.76 -5.92 -11.95
N ASP A 26 -12.69 -4.95 -12.12
CA ASP A 26 -12.97 -4.38 -13.45
C ASP A 26 -11.83 -3.40 -13.85
N PRO A 27 -11.00 -3.74 -14.87
CA PRO A 27 -9.89 -2.88 -15.29
C PRO A 27 -10.35 -1.57 -15.95
N ARG A 28 -11.68 -1.41 -16.16
CA ARG A 28 -12.30 -0.17 -16.68
C ARG A 28 -13.07 0.58 -15.59
N GLY A 29 -13.24 0.00 -14.41
CA GLY A 29 -13.98 0.53 -13.26
C GLY A 29 -13.20 1.60 -12.48
N ALA A 30 -13.67 1.88 -11.27
CA ALA A 30 -13.11 2.90 -10.38
C ALA A 30 -11.64 2.66 -10.02
N PHE A 31 -11.18 1.41 -10.04
CA PHE A 31 -9.81 1.01 -9.70
C PHE A 31 -8.88 0.85 -10.93
N LYS A 32 -9.31 1.30 -12.11
CA LYS A 32 -8.50 1.28 -13.35
C LYS A 32 -7.06 1.79 -13.17
N PRO A 33 -6.79 2.91 -12.44
CA PRO A 33 -5.42 3.36 -12.22
C PRO A 33 -4.58 2.36 -11.43
N LEU A 34 -5.15 1.66 -10.44
CA LEU A 34 -4.43 0.65 -9.65
C LEU A 34 -3.99 -0.53 -10.52
N HIS A 35 -4.84 -0.97 -11.46
CA HIS A 35 -4.49 -2.02 -12.42
C HIS A 35 -3.31 -1.62 -13.30
N ALA A 36 -3.26 -0.36 -13.76
CA ALA A 36 -2.16 0.14 -14.57
C ALA A 36 -0.85 0.31 -13.76
N LEU A 37 -0.95 0.69 -12.49
CA LEU A 37 0.19 0.89 -11.58
C LEU A 37 0.79 -0.44 -11.09
N ASN A 38 -0.04 -1.48 -10.95
CA ASN A 38 0.35 -2.72 -10.28
C ASN A 38 1.57 -3.43 -10.90
N PRO A 39 1.73 -3.55 -12.23
CA PRO A 39 2.94 -4.15 -12.81
C PRO A 39 4.23 -3.45 -12.38
N GLN A 40 4.19 -2.12 -12.21
CA GLN A 40 5.34 -1.35 -11.78
C GLN A 40 5.64 -1.53 -10.29
N ARG A 41 4.60 -1.67 -9.44
CA ARG A 41 4.75 -1.99 -8.01
C ARG A 41 5.40 -3.37 -7.85
N VAL A 42 4.90 -4.37 -8.56
CA VAL A 42 5.48 -5.73 -8.57
C VAL A 42 6.93 -5.71 -9.03
N SER A 43 7.21 -5.05 -10.16
CA SER A 43 8.57 -4.92 -10.70
C SER A 43 9.51 -4.24 -9.70
N TYR A 44 9.06 -3.17 -9.03
CA TYR A 44 9.84 -2.45 -8.03
C TYR A 44 10.23 -3.35 -6.85
N VAL A 45 9.28 -4.14 -6.33
CA VAL A 45 9.51 -5.08 -5.23
C VAL A 45 10.43 -6.21 -5.68
N ALA A 46 10.14 -6.86 -6.82
CA ALA A 46 10.88 -8.02 -7.32
C ALA A 46 12.35 -7.72 -7.70
N GLN A 47 12.64 -6.48 -8.09
CA GLN A 47 14.02 -6.04 -8.39
C GLN A 47 14.86 -5.81 -7.12
N ARG A 48 14.22 -5.61 -5.96
CA ARG A 48 14.90 -5.22 -4.70
C ARG A 48 14.85 -6.30 -3.63
N SER A 49 13.94 -7.25 -3.74
CA SER A 49 13.80 -8.38 -2.82
C SER A 49 13.46 -9.66 -3.58
N ALA A 50 14.12 -10.76 -3.23
CA ALA A 50 13.74 -12.07 -3.76
C ALA A 50 12.34 -12.43 -3.23
N LEU A 51 11.44 -12.88 -4.11
CA LEU A 51 10.05 -13.20 -3.76
C LEU A 51 9.81 -14.70 -3.59
N SER A 52 10.48 -15.53 -4.40
CA SER A 52 10.26 -16.98 -4.40
C SER A 52 10.53 -17.59 -3.02
N GLN A 53 9.54 -18.33 -2.50
CA GLN A 53 9.56 -18.99 -1.20
C GLN A 53 9.71 -18.03 0.00
N ARG A 54 9.52 -16.72 -0.20
CA ARG A 54 9.54 -15.72 0.88
C ARG A 54 8.16 -15.54 1.50
N ARG A 55 8.13 -15.34 2.81
CA ARG A 55 6.93 -14.93 3.52
C ARG A 55 6.72 -13.45 3.31
N LEU A 56 5.59 -13.08 2.72
CA LEU A 56 5.24 -11.71 2.41
C LEU A 56 3.92 -11.34 3.05
N LEU A 57 3.86 -10.14 3.62
CA LEU A 57 2.62 -9.53 4.11
C LEU A 57 2.27 -8.30 3.27
N ASP A 58 1.05 -8.28 2.72
CA ASP A 58 0.49 -7.11 2.06
C ASP A 58 -0.49 -6.40 3.01
N VAL A 59 -0.14 -5.19 3.45
CA VAL A 59 -0.91 -4.39 4.42
C VAL A 59 -1.74 -3.36 3.66
N GLY A 60 -3.06 -3.37 3.88
CA GLY A 60 -4.01 -2.59 3.08
C GLY A 60 -4.17 -3.19 1.69
N CYS A 61 -4.38 -4.49 1.62
CA CYS A 61 -4.37 -5.24 0.37
C CYS A 61 -5.57 -4.94 -0.55
N GLY A 62 -6.61 -4.27 -0.06
CA GLY A 62 -7.86 -4.08 -0.79
C GLY A 62 -8.40 -5.40 -1.32
N GLY A 63 -8.85 -5.43 -2.56
CA GLY A 63 -9.32 -6.65 -3.24
C GLY A 63 -8.22 -7.58 -3.75
N GLY A 64 -6.95 -7.44 -3.30
CA GLY A 64 -5.91 -8.45 -3.49
C GLY A 64 -5.04 -8.32 -4.75
N LEU A 65 -5.13 -7.22 -5.50
CA LEU A 65 -4.46 -7.06 -6.78
C LEU A 65 -2.93 -7.23 -6.72
N LEU A 66 -2.27 -6.61 -5.72
CA LEU A 66 -0.84 -6.75 -5.50
C LEU A 66 -0.51 -8.12 -4.89
N ALA A 67 -1.26 -8.54 -3.87
CA ALA A 67 -1.08 -9.81 -3.18
C ALA A 67 -1.06 -11.00 -4.15
N GLU A 68 -2.02 -11.07 -5.08
CA GLU A 68 -2.06 -12.13 -6.10
C GLU A 68 -0.87 -12.07 -7.05
N SER A 69 -0.49 -10.86 -7.48
CA SER A 69 0.67 -10.71 -8.35
C SER A 69 1.95 -11.18 -7.68
N LEU A 70 2.15 -10.88 -6.39
CA LEU A 70 3.31 -11.33 -5.63
C LEU A 70 3.29 -12.85 -5.36
N ALA A 71 2.09 -13.43 -5.13
CA ALA A 71 1.92 -14.88 -5.03
C ALA A 71 2.31 -15.60 -6.33
N ARG A 72 1.92 -15.05 -7.51
CA ARG A 72 2.35 -15.57 -8.82
C ARG A 72 3.88 -15.51 -9.04
N HIS A 73 4.60 -14.66 -8.31
CA HIS A 73 6.07 -14.63 -8.27
C HIS A 73 6.67 -15.60 -7.25
N GLY A 74 5.86 -16.49 -6.67
CA GLY A 74 6.29 -17.57 -5.78
C GLY A 74 6.42 -17.17 -4.31
N ALA A 75 5.91 -16.02 -3.89
CA ALA A 75 5.85 -15.63 -2.47
C ALA A 75 4.73 -16.39 -1.74
N HIS A 76 4.96 -16.71 -0.46
CA HIS A 76 3.91 -17.13 0.47
C HIS A 76 3.26 -15.89 1.06
N VAL A 77 2.10 -15.52 0.55
CA VAL A 77 1.46 -14.24 0.85
C VAL A 77 0.40 -14.39 1.93
N SER A 78 0.51 -13.57 2.98
CA SER A 78 -0.59 -13.16 3.84
C SER A 78 -0.99 -11.74 3.48
N ALA A 79 -2.27 -11.39 3.60
CA ALA A 79 -2.75 -10.07 3.22
C ALA A 79 -3.84 -9.60 4.20
N ILE A 80 -3.78 -8.33 4.60
CA ILE A 80 -4.69 -7.78 5.59
C ILE A 80 -5.31 -6.47 5.11
N ASP A 81 -6.57 -6.28 5.45
CA ASP A 81 -7.31 -5.03 5.21
C ASP A 81 -8.37 -4.83 6.30
N LEU A 82 -8.91 -3.63 6.40
CA LEU A 82 -10.00 -3.29 7.33
C LEU A 82 -11.37 -3.24 6.65
N ALA A 83 -11.44 -3.32 5.31
CA ALA A 83 -12.65 -3.29 4.52
C ALA A 83 -13.19 -4.72 4.29
N PRO A 84 -14.31 -5.12 4.94
CA PRO A 84 -14.82 -6.49 4.85
C PRO A 84 -15.14 -6.90 3.42
N ALA A 85 -15.81 -6.03 2.63
CA ALA A 85 -16.18 -6.35 1.26
C ALA A 85 -14.95 -6.50 0.35
N MET A 86 -13.86 -5.74 0.61
CA MET A 86 -12.59 -5.92 -0.11
C MET A 86 -11.96 -7.29 0.17
N ILE A 87 -11.96 -7.73 1.43
CA ILE A 87 -11.44 -9.06 1.79
C ILE A 87 -12.28 -10.19 1.17
N GLU A 88 -13.60 -10.05 1.09
CA GLU A 88 -14.46 -11.02 0.41
C GLU A 88 -14.15 -11.10 -1.08
N VAL A 89 -14.04 -9.96 -1.75
CA VAL A 89 -13.67 -9.90 -3.18
C VAL A 89 -12.27 -10.49 -3.42
N ALA A 90 -11.30 -10.19 -2.54
CA ALA A 90 -9.95 -10.74 -2.64
C ALA A 90 -9.94 -12.27 -2.51
N ARG A 91 -10.68 -12.83 -1.56
CA ARG A 91 -10.81 -14.29 -1.37
C ARG A 91 -11.45 -14.97 -2.57
N LEU A 92 -12.53 -14.38 -3.08
CA LEU A 92 -13.25 -14.92 -4.23
C LEU A 92 -12.34 -14.97 -5.46
N HIS A 93 -11.69 -13.86 -5.79
CA HIS A 93 -10.82 -13.81 -6.97
C HIS A 93 -9.57 -14.69 -6.83
N ALA A 94 -8.97 -14.79 -5.65
CA ALA A 94 -7.87 -15.71 -5.42
C ALA A 94 -8.29 -17.18 -5.58
N HIS A 95 -9.51 -17.55 -5.13
CA HIS A 95 -10.07 -18.88 -5.35
C HIS A 95 -10.27 -19.16 -6.85
N GLU A 96 -10.86 -18.23 -7.60
CA GLU A 96 -11.01 -18.34 -9.06
C GLU A 96 -9.67 -18.43 -9.79
N SER A 97 -8.66 -17.70 -9.30
CA SER A 97 -7.29 -17.69 -9.80
C SER A 97 -6.46 -18.90 -9.32
N GLN A 98 -7.00 -19.77 -8.47
CA GLN A 98 -6.33 -20.93 -7.88
C GLN A 98 -5.05 -20.56 -7.09
N LEU A 99 -5.06 -19.38 -6.44
CA LEU A 99 -3.97 -18.90 -5.60
C LEU A 99 -4.27 -19.16 -4.12
N GLN A 100 -3.24 -19.54 -3.37
CA GLN A 100 -3.32 -19.71 -1.92
C GLN A 100 -2.76 -18.46 -1.25
N ILE A 101 -3.66 -17.59 -0.76
CA ILE A 101 -3.32 -16.36 -0.06
C ILE A 101 -4.15 -16.30 1.22
N ASP A 102 -3.49 -15.99 2.34
CA ASP A 102 -4.16 -15.86 3.64
C ASP A 102 -4.67 -14.42 3.81
N TYR A 103 -5.94 -14.19 3.44
CA TYR A 103 -6.62 -12.90 3.59
C TYR A 103 -7.30 -12.78 4.94
N GLN A 104 -7.01 -11.72 5.71
CA GLN A 104 -7.53 -11.51 7.04
C GLN A 104 -8.07 -10.09 7.24
N LEU A 105 -9.25 -9.98 7.88
CA LEU A 105 -9.89 -8.72 8.22
C LEU A 105 -9.31 -8.20 9.55
N ARG A 106 -8.28 -7.36 9.48
CA ARG A 106 -7.60 -6.77 10.65
C ARG A 106 -6.66 -5.63 10.29
N SER A 107 -6.30 -4.81 11.29
CA SER A 107 -5.25 -3.79 11.12
C SER A 107 -3.85 -4.38 11.29
N ALA A 108 -2.83 -3.65 10.82
CA ALA A 108 -1.44 -4.02 11.02
C ALA A 108 -1.07 -4.07 12.52
N GLU A 109 -1.62 -3.16 13.32
CA GLU A 109 -1.39 -3.09 14.77
C GLU A 109 -1.97 -4.30 15.48
N GLN A 110 -3.20 -4.72 15.13
CA GLN A 110 -3.84 -5.92 15.66
C GLN A 110 -3.02 -7.16 15.29
N PHE A 111 -2.62 -7.28 14.04
CA PHE A 111 -1.84 -8.42 13.57
C PHE A 111 -0.46 -8.48 14.24
N ALA A 112 0.21 -7.34 14.41
CA ALA A 112 1.49 -7.28 15.11
C ALA A 112 1.38 -7.60 16.61
N ALA A 113 0.22 -7.38 17.23
CA ALA A 113 0.00 -7.72 18.64
C ALA A 113 -0.09 -9.24 18.89
N GLU A 114 -0.49 -10.03 17.88
CA GLU A 114 -0.51 -11.49 17.95
C GLU A 114 0.87 -12.13 17.79
N ALA A 115 1.91 -11.32 17.51
CA ALA A 115 3.29 -11.75 17.32
C ALA A 115 3.44 -12.96 16.37
N PRO A 116 2.91 -12.88 15.15
CA PRO A 116 3.03 -13.98 14.20
C PRO A 116 4.50 -14.21 13.85
N SER A 117 4.80 -15.36 13.25
CA SER A 117 6.12 -15.59 12.68
C SER A 117 6.49 -14.46 11.71
N PRO A 118 7.70 -13.88 11.81
CA PRO A 118 8.04 -12.68 11.05
C PRO A 118 8.08 -12.91 9.54
N PHE A 119 7.83 -11.84 8.80
CA PHE A 119 7.85 -11.81 7.34
C PHE A 119 9.21 -11.36 6.81
N ASP A 120 9.58 -11.87 5.63
CA ASP A 120 10.76 -11.41 4.88
C ASP A 120 10.52 -10.05 4.25
N VAL A 121 9.29 -9.85 3.75
CA VAL A 121 8.86 -8.66 3.03
C VAL A 121 7.50 -8.20 3.55
N VAL A 122 7.35 -6.90 3.72
CA VAL A 122 6.06 -6.23 3.96
C VAL A 122 5.83 -5.21 2.87
N THR A 123 4.63 -5.19 2.28
CA THR A 123 4.17 -4.16 1.36
C THR A 123 3.07 -3.33 2.01
N CYS A 124 3.07 -2.02 1.74
CA CYS A 124 2.08 -1.06 2.21
C CYS A 124 1.89 -0.01 1.11
N MET A 125 1.01 -0.30 0.15
CA MET A 125 0.87 0.50 -1.06
C MET A 125 -0.41 1.33 -1.01
N GLU A 126 -0.29 2.66 -1.22
CA GLU A 126 -1.40 3.64 -1.19
C GLU A 126 -2.26 3.54 0.08
N LEU A 127 -1.64 3.33 1.22
CA LEU A 127 -2.33 3.19 2.50
C LEU A 127 -1.91 4.25 3.52
N ILE A 128 -0.62 4.62 3.54
CA ILE A 128 -0.03 5.40 4.64
C ILE A 128 -0.65 6.79 4.81
N GLU A 129 -1.17 7.38 3.73
CA GLU A 129 -1.91 8.66 3.73
C GLU A 129 -3.33 8.55 4.29
N HIS A 130 -3.89 7.34 4.34
CA HIS A 130 -5.26 7.08 4.80
C HIS A 130 -5.34 6.72 6.28
N VAL A 131 -4.23 6.34 6.90
CA VAL A 131 -4.22 5.95 8.32
C VAL A 131 -4.14 7.16 9.26
N PRO A 132 -4.75 7.06 10.46
CA PRO A 132 -4.68 8.14 11.46
C PRO A 132 -3.25 8.42 11.95
N SER A 133 -2.38 7.42 11.97
CA SER A 133 -1.01 7.51 12.46
C SER A 133 -0.03 6.73 11.58
N PRO A 134 0.59 7.38 10.60
CA PRO A 134 1.68 6.78 9.80
C PRO A 134 2.80 6.17 10.66
N ALA A 135 3.13 6.81 11.78
CA ALA A 135 4.16 6.31 12.70
C ALA A 135 3.74 5.00 13.40
N ALA A 136 2.45 4.82 13.73
CA ALA A 136 1.96 3.57 14.33
C ALA A 136 1.99 2.43 13.31
N LEU A 137 1.55 2.68 12.08
CA LEU A 137 1.61 1.73 10.98
C LEU A 137 3.04 1.27 10.70
N LEU A 138 4.02 2.20 10.63
CA LEU A 138 5.43 1.86 10.43
C LEU A 138 5.99 1.01 11.57
N ARG A 139 5.68 1.36 12.84
CA ARG A 139 6.08 0.53 13.99
C ARG A 139 5.47 -0.87 13.96
N ALA A 140 4.20 -1.01 13.57
CA ALA A 140 3.55 -2.30 13.41
C ALA A 140 4.24 -3.11 12.30
N SER A 141 4.52 -2.49 11.15
CA SER A 141 5.23 -3.11 10.03
C SER A 141 6.62 -3.62 10.42
N VAL A 142 7.37 -2.84 11.21
CA VAL A 142 8.70 -3.26 11.74
C VAL A 142 8.57 -4.48 12.64
N ARG A 143 7.58 -4.53 13.52
CA ARG A 143 7.34 -5.70 14.39
C ARG A 143 7.02 -6.97 13.59
N LEU A 144 6.37 -6.82 12.45
CA LEU A 144 5.99 -7.92 11.56
C LEU A 144 7.15 -8.39 10.67
N LEU A 145 8.15 -7.54 10.43
CA LEU A 145 9.34 -7.89 9.66
C LEU A 145 10.36 -8.65 10.51
N ARG A 146 11.08 -9.60 9.91
CA ARG A 146 12.32 -10.11 10.53
C ARG A 146 13.44 -9.05 10.50
N PRO A 147 14.47 -9.14 11.37
CA PRO A 147 15.70 -8.37 11.19
C PRO A 147 16.27 -8.56 9.78
N GLY A 148 16.67 -7.46 9.12
CA GLY A 148 17.11 -7.46 7.74
C GLY A 148 16.00 -7.67 6.68
N GLY A 149 14.73 -7.69 7.06
CA GLY A 149 13.59 -7.75 6.15
C GLY A 149 13.30 -6.42 5.46
N ASP A 150 12.56 -6.48 4.36
CA ASP A 150 12.30 -5.35 3.47
C ASP A 150 10.87 -4.82 3.62
N LEU A 151 10.71 -3.50 3.74
CA LEU A 151 9.42 -2.79 3.69
C LEU A 151 9.33 -1.96 2.42
N PHE A 152 8.25 -2.13 1.68
CA PHE A 152 7.94 -1.31 0.51
C PHE A 152 6.69 -0.48 0.77
N VAL A 153 6.77 0.82 0.53
CA VAL A 153 5.67 1.77 0.73
C VAL A 153 5.46 2.55 -0.56
N SER A 154 4.21 2.76 -0.98
CA SER A 154 3.89 3.78 -1.97
C SER A 154 2.90 4.79 -1.41
N THR A 155 3.00 6.03 -1.89
CA THR A 155 2.07 7.11 -1.55
C THR A 155 2.23 8.29 -2.51
N ILE A 156 1.31 9.25 -2.41
CA ILE A 156 1.37 10.51 -3.13
C ILE A 156 2.25 11.49 -2.36
N ASN A 157 3.15 12.16 -3.08
CA ASN A 157 4.02 13.19 -2.51
C ASN A 157 3.25 14.49 -2.24
N ARG A 158 3.52 15.16 -1.13
CA ARG A 158 2.94 16.47 -0.80
C ARG A 158 3.65 17.61 -1.53
N THR A 159 3.30 17.80 -2.80
CA THR A 159 3.81 18.87 -3.68
C THR A 159 2.66 19.64 -4.34
N LEU A 160 2.93 20.84 -4.85
CA LEU A 160 1.95 21.57 -5.64
C LEU A 160 1.58 20.82 -6.92
N ARG A 161 2.54 20.10 -7.52
CA ARG A 161 2.32 19.30 -8.71
C ARG A 161 1.38 18.11 -8.45
N SER A 162 1.56 17.40 -7.33
CA SER A 162 0.65 16.32 -6.94
C SER A 162 -0.75 16.85 -6.60
N PHE A 163 -0.85 18.02 -5.96
CA PHE A 163 -2.13 18.67 -5.72
C PHE A 163 -2.87 18.93 -7.03
N LEU A 164 -2.20 19.51 -8.02
CA LEU A 164 -2.81 19.83 -9.31
C LEU A 164 -3.17 18.58 -10.12
N LEU A 165 -2.32 17.57 -10.14
CA LEU A 165 -2.50 16.38 -10.97
C LEU A 165 -3.35 15.31 -10.30
N ALA A 166 -3.07 14.95 -9.04
CA ALA A 166 -3.76 13.87 -8.35
C ALA A 166 -5.10 14.33 -7.76
N ILE A 167 -5.16 15.52 -7.16
CA ILE A 167 -6.38 16.01 -6.51
C ILE A 167 -7.24 16.76 -7.53
N VAL A 168 -6.76 17.86 -8.10
CA VAL A 168 -7.57 18.67 -9.02
C VAL A 168 -7.81 17.93 -10.34
N GLY A 169 -6.77 17.33 -10.93
CA GLY A 169 -6.87 16.62 -12.21
C GLY A 169 -7.67 15.33 -12.10
N ALA A 170 -7.29 14.42 -11.23
CA ALA A 170 -7.89 13.09 -11.15
C ALA A 170 -9.27 13.10 -10.46
N GLU A 171 -9.45 13.84 -9.36
CA GLU A 171 -10.71 13.84 -8.61
C GLU A 171 -11.77 14.78 -9.21
N TYR A 172 -11.38 15.98 -9.63
CA TYR A 172 -12.34 17.01 -10.03
C TYR A 172 -12.51 17.13 -11.54
N LEU A 173 -11.43 17.07 -12.32
CA LEU A 173 -11.49 17.32 -13.77
C LEU A 173 -11.78 16.04 -14.55
N LEU A 174 -10.99 14.98 -14.32
CA LEU A 174 -11.09 13.71 -15.05
C LEU A 174 -12.03 12.69 -14.37
N ARG A 175 -12.37 12.91 -13.11
CA ARG A 175 -13.24 12.01 -12.31
C ARG A 175 -12.76 10.56 -12.34
N LEU A 176 -11.45 10.34 -12.37
CA LEU A 176 -10.84 9.00 -12.39
C LEU A 176 -10.97 8.29 -11.05
N ILE A 177 -11.06 9.05 -9.96
CA ILE A 177 -11.22 8.59 -8.58
C ILE A 177 -12.30 9.44 -7.88
N PRO A 178 -13.00 8.91 -6.88
CA PRO A 178 -14.01 9.65 -6.13
C PRO A 178 -13.45 10.93 -5.51
N ARG A 179 -14.25 12.00 -5.47
CA ARG A 179 -13.88 13.27 -4.83
C ARG A 179 -13.60 13.10 -3.35
N GLY A 180 -12.57 13.79 -2.84
CA GLY A 180 -12.17 13.73 -1.43
C GLY A 180 -11.50 12.39 -1.06
N THR A 181 -10.90 11.70 -2.04
CA THR A 181 -10.09 10.50 -1.77
C THR A 181 -8.78 10.88 -1.10
N HIS A 182 -8.21 12.05 -1.44
CA HIS A 182 -6.93 12.48 -0.89
C HIS A 182 -7.07 13.83 -0.18
N GLU A 183 -6.69 13.86 1.09
CA GLU A 183 -6.50 15.08 1.86
C GLU A 183 -5.05 15.53 1.73
N TYR A 184 -4.79 16.66 1.08
CA TYR A 184 -3.43 17.17 0.83
C TYR A 184 -2.55 17.24 2.09
N ALA A 185 -3.15 17.57 3.24
CA ALA A 185 -2.45 17.65 4.52
C ALA A 185 -1.91 16.31 5.02
N ARG A 186 -2.48 15.19 4.57
CA ARG A 186 -2.07 13.82 4.96
C ARG A 186 -1.01 13.25 4.05
N LEU A 187 -0.79 13.83 2.87
CA LEU A 187 0.24 13.39 1.95
C LEU A 187 1.62 13.56 2.60
N LEU A 188 2.53 12.62 2.33
CA LEU A 188 3.86 12.58 2.93
C LEU A 188 4.94 12.88 1.91
N ARG A 189 5.87 13.77 2.24
CA ARG A 189 7.08 13.95 1.45
C ARG A 189 8.05 12.77 1.71
N PRO A 190 8.88 12.37 0.72
CA PRO A 190 9.86 11.29 0.91
C PRO A 190 10.74 11.49 2.15
N ALA A 191 11.20 12.73 2.42
CA ALA A 191 12.01 13.04 3.59
C ALA A 191 11.25 12.89 4.93
N GLU A 192 9.94 13.19 4.94
CA GLU A 192 9.10 13.01 6.13
C GLU A 192 8.85 11.52 6.40
N LEU A 193 8.54 10.75 5.35
CA LEU A 193 8.39 9.30 5.44
C LEU A 193 9.70 8.64 5.91
N ALA A 194 10.85 9.03 5.34
CA ALA A 194 12.16 8.51 5.74
C ALA A 194 12.49 8.82 7.21
N ARG A 195 12.13 10.00 7.70
CA ARG A 195 12.31 10.36 9.12
C ARG A 195 11.45 9.50 10.04
N LEU A 196 10.17 9.30 9.70
CA LEU A 196 9.25 8.45 10.46
C LEU A 196 9.72 7.00 10.46
N ALA A 197 10.15 6.49 9.31
CA ALA A 197 10.67 5.14 9.15
C ALA A 197 11.94 4.91 9.98
N ARG A 198 12.89 5.86 9.97
CA ARG A 198 14.10 5.81 10.79
C ARG A 198 13.77 5.75 12.28
N SER A 199 12.80 6.55 12.73
CA SER A 199 12.34 6.52 14.13
C SER A 199 11.71 5.19 14.54
N ALA A 200 11.30 4.36 13.56
CA ALA A 200 10.77 3.02 13.77
C ALA A 200 11.83 1.91 13.61
N GLY A 201 13.10 2.23 13.33
CA GLY A 201 14.18 1.24 13.13
C GLY A 201 14.31 0.73 11.69
N LEU A 202 13.97 1.59 10.73
CA LEU A 202 14.08 1.31 9.30
C LEU A 202 15.12 2.21 8.64
N THR A 203 15.95 1.64 7.79
CA THR A 203 16.89 2.38 6.94
C THR A 203 16.31 2.52 5.55
N LEU A 204 16.29 3.74 4.99
CA LEU A 204 15.88 4.02 3.61
C LEU A 204 16.93 3.47 2.64
N CYS A 205 16.52 2.62 1.72
CA CYS A 205 17.38 2.02 0.69
C CYS A 205 17.21 2.69 -0.68
N ASP A 206 15.96 3.01 -1.07
CA ASP A 206 15.65 3.58 -2.38
C ASP A 206 14.37 4.40 -2.37
N VAL A 207 14.27 5.38 -3.26
CA VAL A 207 13.04 6.11 -3.61
C VAL A 207 12.97 6.23 -5.13
N SER A 208 11.85 5.81 -5.71
CA SER A 208 11.59 5.93 -7.15
C SER A 208 10.22 6.56 -7.37
N GLY A 209 10.11 7.42 -8.36
CA GLY A 209 8.83 7.96 -8.79
C GLY A 209 7.98 6.89 -9.50
N LEU A 210 6.67 7.04 -9.40
CA LEU A 210 5.69 6.20 -10.09
C LEU A 210 4.75 7.12 -10.88
N GLU A 211 4.94 7.18 -12.19
CA GLU A 211 4.17 8.04 -13.08
C GLU A 211 3.02 7.24 -13.71
N TYR A 212 1.82 7.81 -13.69
CA TYR A 212 0.64 7.28 -14.37
C TYR A 212 0.18 8.24 -15.46
N ASN A 213 -0.05 7.72 -16.66
CA ASN A 213 -0.65 8.47 -17.76
C ASN A 213 -2.10 8.03 -17.98
N PRO A 214 -3.09 8.88 -17.66
CA PRO A 214 -4.50 8.52 -17.77
C PRO A 214 -4.99 8.36 -19.21
N PHE A 215 -4.32 9.01 -20.19
CA PHE A 215 -4.72 8.94 -21.60
C PHE A 215 -4.33 7.61 -22.24
N SER A 216 -3.13 7.12 -21.94
CA SER A 216 -2.64 5.81 -22.43
C SER A 216 -2.95 4.66 -21.46
N ASN A 217 -3.48 4.95 -20.27
CA ASN A 217 -3.67 3.98 -19.18
C ASN A 217 -2.41 3.16 -18.90
N SER A 218 -1.28 3.83 -18.82
CA SER A 218 0.03 3.19 -18.61
C SER A 218 0.77 3.82 -17.42
N ALA A 219 1.63 3.03 -16.80
CA ALA A 219 2.47 3.48 -15.71
C ALA A 219 3.94 3.15 -15.96
N ARG A 220 4.84 3.92 -15.37
CA ARG A 220 6.29 3.68 -15.43
C ARG A 220 6.98 4.12 -14.14
N LEU A 221 8.08 3.45 -13.82
CA LEU A 221 9.02 3.92 -12.82
C LEU A 221 9.88 5.05 -13.41
N THR A 222 10.21 6.03 -12.58
CA THR A 222 10.99 7.21 -12.96
C THR A 222 11.84 7.70 -11.79
N ALA A 223 12.83 8.54 -12.06
CA ALA A 223 13.59 9.22 -11.01
C ALA A 223 12.79 10.40 -10.40
N ASP A 224 11.75 10.91 -11.08
CA ASP A 224 10.93 12.03 -10.60
C ASP A 224 9.86 11.55 -9.59
N ALA A 225 10.14 11.70 -8.32
CA ALA A 225 9.23 11.40 -7.20
C ALA A 225 8.28 12.55 -6.85
N SER A 226 8.06 13.53 -7.73
CA SER A 226 7.32 14.74 -7.40
C SER A 226 5.80 14.56 -7.28
N VAL A 227 5.22 13.48 -7.83
CA VAL A 227 3.76 13.20 -7.74
C VAL A 227 3.52 11.97 -6.89
N ASN A 228 3.78 10.77 -7.41
CA ASN A 228 3.69 9.52 -6.67
C ASN A 228 5.08 8.92 -6.53
N TYR A 229 5.32 8.21 -5.43
CA TYR A 229 6.59 7.54 -5.25
C TYR A 229 6.45 6.19 -4.53
N LEU A 230 7.43 5.35 -4.77
CA LEU A 230 7.70 4.10 -4.06
C LEU A 230 8.95 4.31 -3.22
N ALA A 231 8.94 3.81 -2.00
CA ALA A 231 10.09 3.82 -1.10
C ALA A 231 10.39 2.40 -0.61
N HIS A 232 11.66 2.03 -0.64
CA HIS A 232 12.16 0.78 -0.11
C HIS A 232 12.95 1.05 1.17
N PHE A 233 12.57 0.37 2.24
CA PHE A 233 13.24 0.40 3.53
C PHE A 233 13.67 -1.00 3.92
N ARG A 234 14.70 -1.08 4.75
CA ARG A 234 15.16 -2.32 5.39
C ARG A 234 15.11 -2.19 6.89
N ARG A 235 14.55 -3.20 7.57
CA ARG A 235 14.68 -3.30 9.03
C ARG A 235 16.15 -3.54 9.39
N GLU A 236 16.67 -2.76 10.33
CA GLU A 236 18.04 -2.95 10.82
C GLU A 236 18.21 -4.38 11.37
N ALA A 237 19.36 -4.98 11.07
CA ALA A 237 19.73 -6.24 11.68
C ALA A 237 19.99 -6.00 13.18
N GLU A 238 19.60 -6.94 14.03
CA GLU A 238 20.04 -6.90 15.42
C GLU A 238 21.58 -6.98 15.44
N ALA A 239 22.20 -6.05 16.16
CA ALA A 239 23.65 -6.12 16.38
C ALA A 239 23.96 -7.46 17.06
N ALA A 240 24.85 -8.23 16.43
CA ALA A 240 25.30 -9.52 16.95
C ALA A 240 26.09 -9.35 18.24
#